data_41b298fc8f2c4fca2db8ad3c09989dc4
#
_entry.id   41b298fc8f2c4fca2db8ad3c09989dc4
#
_cell.length_a   1.000
_cell.length_b   1.000
_cell.length_c   1.000
_cell.angle_alpha   90.00
_cell.angle_beta   90.00
_cell.angle_gamma   90.00
#
_symmetry.space_group_name_H-M   'P 1'
#
loop_
_entity.id
_entity.type
_entity.pdbx_description
1 polymer ?
#
loop_
_entity_poly.entity_id
_entity_poly.type
_entity_poly.pdbx_seq_one_letter_code
_entity_poly.pdbx_strand_id
1 'polypeptide(L)'
;MKSVLLSSAAALALSLPALAQDIDEDPAIDVIVVETTKTNLDAFVYPGMTASIDAEALDLYRPSDLDDLLRQLPGLEVSGGPRRTGQTLALRGQGRENTTLLLDGARQNYGSAHDGVFFIDPALLVGVEAVRGPASALYGSGASGGVVAFRTAGADDLLNADEDWGYSLGAGYRTVDEELRGSASVYGRHGTFDALASVSRRSSGEITLGSGDHLPASDESLSTLLKLGNDFGEGLRAELSWQRFDGEAVEPNNAQGVAPVGSLNALAQKDIEADNITLNARIAPPSVDWLNLDLTVYSNTTGVDELELASGRQLRRDLETVGIRGDQRFEFALGQYDAALVVGGEYYEDSQDGFDSDDPSGTRGGAPDADSQFTAGWAQLEIDGPAPLGLPGRVILLPGVRHDSFETSTPTTPTVSNDATSSRLGLTYAPTDTFNVFVSWGEAFRAPSINELYIDGTHFSLPHIILGAPYFISNDFIANPDLLPEETETVEIGVSLNLADQVGVDRLDLRASVYETQADNLIDLFVDFAFDPTCFAPPFFTPCSAGSTQSRNVGSAELSGYEAQIGFAEG
;
A
#
# COMPACT_ATOMS: atom_id res chain seq x y z
N MET A 1 -17.98 -6.83 48.61
CA MET A 1 -17.13 -7.98 48.29
C MET A 1 -17.89 -8.81 47.25
N LYS A 2 -17.68 -8.55 45.97
CA LYS A 2 -18.12 -9.41 44.87
C LYS A 2 -16.92 -9.58 43.96
N SER A 3 -16.49 -10.82 43.83
CA SER A 3 -15.37 -11.27 43.03
C SER A 3 -15.61 -11.07 41.56
N VAL A 4 -14.68 -10.37 40.91
CA VAL A 4 -14.59 -10.25 39.43
C VAL A 4 -13.88 -11.52 38.95
N LEU A 5 -14.60 -12.37 38.26
CA LEU A 5 -14.04 -13.48 37.48
C LEU A 5 -13.59 -12.92 36.12
N LEU A 6 -12.28 -12.84 35.93
CA LEU A 6 -11.68 -12.68 34.60
C LEU A 6 -11.88 -13.98 33.84
N SER A 7 -12.72 -13.93 32.82
CA SER A 7 -12.84 -15.00 31.82
C SER A 7 -11.79 -14.79 30.74
N SER A 8 -10.66 -15.47 30.86
CA SER A 8 -9.69 -15.61 29.76
C SER A 8 -10.26 -16.65 28.79
N ALA A 9 -10.78 -16.22 27.65
CA ALA A 9 -11.09 -17.10 26.54
C ALA A 9 -9.79 -17.51 25.86
N ALA A 10 -9.29 -18.71 26.17
CA ALA A 10 -8.20 -19.33 25.45
C ALA A 10 -8.69 -19.75 24.06
N ALA A 11 -8.08 -19.21 23.01
CA ALA A 11 -8.24 -19.72 21.65
C ALA A 11 -7.74 -21.17 21.62
N LEU A 12 -8.62 -22.13 21.37
CA LEU A 12 -8.24 -23.51 21.07
C LEU A 12 -7.75 -23.56 19.63
N ALA A 13 -6.45 -23.33 19.43
CA ALA A 13 -5.79 -23.71 18.20
C ALA A 13 -5.51 -25.22 18.29
N LEU A 14 -6.23 -26.03 17.52
CA LEU A 14 -5.87 -27.41 17.27
C LEU A 14 -4.71 -27.43 16.28
N SER A 15 -3.49 -27.21 16.75
CA SER A 15 -2.27 -27.51 16.03
C SER A 15 -1.92 -28.98 16.29
N LEU A 16 -1.98 -29.80 15.25
CA LEU A 16 -1.28 -31.09 15.28
C LEU A 16 0.22 -30.79 15.30
N PRO A 17 1.02 -31.44 16.18
CA PRO A 17 2.43 -31.12 16.26
C PRO A 17 3.14 -31.51 14.95
N ALA A 18 3.68 -30.55 14.23
CA ALA A 18 4.80 -30.80 13.35
C ALA A 18 5.96 -31.26 14.22
N LEU A 19 6.52 -32.42 13.92
CA LEU A 19 7.74 -32.89 14.55
C LEU A 19 8.85 -31.94 14.12
N ALA A 20 9.30 -31.08 15.02
CA ALA A 20 10.52 -30.32 14.85
C ALA A 20 11.68 -31.28 14.69
N GLN A 21 12.32 -31.31 13.53
CA GLN A 21 13.64 -31.86 13.36
C GLN A 21 14.64 -30.74 13.54
N ASP A 22 15.62 -31.00 14.42
CA ASP A 22 16.78 -30.13 14.61
C ASP A 22 17.49 -29.91 13.26
N ILE A 23 17.47 -28.70 12.77
CA ILE A 23 18.31 -28.24 11.66
C ILE A 23 19.55 -27.66 12.31
N ASP A 24 20.70 -28.34 12.13
CA ASP A 24 22.01 -27.74 12.36
C ASP A 24 22.23 -26.64 11.30
N GLU A 25 21.77 -25.46 11.54
CA GLU A 25 22.13 -24.27 10.76
C GLU A 25 23.33 -23.59 11.42
N ASP A 26 24.39 -23.41 10.60
CA ASP A 26 25.48 -22.49 10.88
C ASP A 26 24.84 -21.09 11.16
N PRO A 27 25.15 -20.40 12.27
CA PRO A 27 24.55 -19.09 12.52
C PRO A 27 25.18 -18.05 11.56
N ALA A 28 24.81 -18.12 10.30
CA ALA A 28 24.96 -16.99 9.41
C ALA A 28 23.98 -15.91 9.91
N ILE A 29 24.49 -14.75 10.28
CA ILE A 29 23.71 -13.57 10.56
C ILE A 29 22.75 -13.39 9.39
N ASP A 30 21.45 -13.54 9.61
CA ASP A 30 20.45 -13.36 8.57
C ASP A 30 20.52 -11.92 8.06
N VAL A 31 21.06 -11.77 6.86
CA VAL A 31 21.14 -10.49 6.15
C VAL A 31 19.73 -10.17 5.65
N ILE A 32 19.07 -9.21 6.29
CA ILE A 32 17.73 -8.77 5.87
C ILE A 32 17.88 -7.85 4.66
N VAL A 33 17.67 -8.39 3.48
CA VAL A 33 17.58 -7.63 2.24
C VAL A 33 16.12 -7.25 2.02
N VAL A 34 15.87 -5.93 1.85
CA VAL A 34 14.54 -5.40 1.52
C VAL A 34 14.49 -5.19 0.02
N GLU A 35 13.83 -6.09 -0.71
CA GLU A 35 13.78 -6.11 -2.18
C GLU A 35 13.22 -4.80 -2.77
N THR A 36 12.32 -4.15 -2.05
CA THR A 36 11.73 -2.85 -2.40
C THR A 36 12.78 -1.74 -2.51
N THR A 37 13.99 -1.89 -1.96
CA THR A 37 15.08 -0.90 -2.13
C THR A 37 15.78 -0.98 -3.48
N LYS A 38 15.59 -2.08 -4.23
CA LYS A 38 16.28 -2.42 -5.48
C LYS A 38 17.81 -2.49 -5.33
N THR A 39 18.27 -2.85 -4.13
CA THR A 39 19.67 -3.09 -3.79
C THR A 39 19.82 -4.50 -3.19
N ASN A 40 21.08 -5.01 -3.16
CA ASN A 40 21.41 -6.22 -2.39
C ASN A 40 22.01 -5.85 -1.02
N LEU A 41 21.82 -4.60 -0.57
CA LEU A 41 22.32 -4.14 0.71
C LEU A 41 21.49 -4.71 1.85
N ASP A 42 22.18 -5.12 2.91
CA ASP A 42 21.54 -5.38 4.19
C ASP A 42 20.78 -4.12 4.67
N ALA A 43 19.57 -4.32 5.16
CA ALA A 43 18.75 -3.26 5.76
C ALA A 43 19.51 -2.45 6.82
N PHE A 44 20.44 -3.08 7.56
CA PHE A 44 21.28 -2.40 8.56
C PHE A 44 22.16 -1.30 7.97
N VAL A 45 22.71 -1.48 6.77
CA VAL A 45 23.61 -0.51 6.11
C VAL A 45 22.91 0.33 5.03
N TYR A 46 21.66 0.04 4.71
CA TYR A 46 20.89 0.83 3.75
C TYR A 46 20.73 2.28 4.24
N PRO A 47 21.01 3.30 3.38
CA PRO A 47 20.91 4.71 3.76
C PRO A 47 19.47 5.22 3.78
N GLY A 48 18.67 4.78 4.74
CA GLY A 48 17.26 5.13 4.93
C GLY A 48 16.59 4.14 5.87
N MET A 49 15.38 4.44 6.31
CA MET A 49 14.62 3.58 7.21
C MET A 49 13.79 2.58 6.41
N THR A 50 13.98 1.31 6.70
CA THR A 50 13.20 0.19 6.16
C THR A 50 12.60 -0.61 7.28
N ALA A 51 11.54 -1.37 7.00
CA ALA A 51 10.99 -2.36 7.91
C ALA A 51 10.42 -3.53 7.09
N SER A 52 10.40 -4.72 7.68
CA SER A 52 9.82 -5.92 7.08
C SER A 52 9.08 -6.74 8.13
N ILE A 53 8.07 -7.46 7.68
CA ILE A 53 7.41 -8.55 8.40
C ILE A 53 7.58 -9.77 7.51
N ASP A 54 8.28 -10.77 7.99
CA ASP A 54 8.53 -12.01 7.28
C ASP A 54 7.45 -13.08 7.53
N ALA A 55 7.59 -14.24 6.91
CA ALA A 55 6.64 -15.34 7.01
C ALA A 55 6.53 -15.88 8.44
N GLU A 56 7.64 -15.92 9.21
CA GLU A 56 7.66 -16.39 10.59
C GLU A 56 6.86 -15.44 11.50
N ALA A 57 7.10 -14.14 11.38
CA ALA A 57 6.35 -13.13 12.11
C ALA A 57 4.85 -13.16 11.75
N LEU A 58 4.50 -13.32 10.47
CA LEU A 58 3.11 -13.44 10.03
C LEU A 58 2.43 -14.69 10.60
N ASP A 59 3.11 -15.83 10.66
CA ASP A 59 2.56 -17.05 11.28
C ASP A 59 2.42 -16.91 12.80
N LEU A 60 3.32 -16.20 13.46
CA LEU A 60 3.24 -15.92 14.89
C LEU A 60 2.09 -14.97 15.23
N TYR A 61 1.97 -13.85 14.53
CA TYR A 61 0.99 -12.80 14.83
C TYR A 61 -0.40 -13.10 14.29
N ARG A 62 -0.50 -13.78 13.15
CA ARG A 62 -1.77 -14.14 12.47
C ARG A 62 -2.74 -12.97 12.38
N PRO A 63 -2.34 -11.88 11.73
CA PRO A 63 -3.15 -10.68 11.65
C PRO A 63 -4.53 -10.97 11.05
N SER A 64 -5.55 -10.28 11.56
CA SER A 64 -6.93 -10.47 11.12
C SER A 64 -7.34 -9.47 10.03
N ASP A 65 -6.65 -8.35 9.94
CA ASP A 65 -6.92 -7.30 8.96
C ASP A 65 -5.66 -6.45 8.72
N LEU A 66 -5.79 -5.41 7.91
CA LEU A 66 -4.68 -4.55 7.52
C LEU A 66 -4.10 -3.78 8.72
N ASP A 67 -4.95 -3.34 9.68
CA ASP A 67 -4.48 -2.65 10.88
C ASP A 67 -3.67 -3.58 11.78
N ASP A 68 -4.15 -4.80 12.03
CA ASP A 68 -3.42 -5.81 12.78
C ASP A 68 -2.05 -6.13 12.16
N LEU A 69 -2.00 -6.17 10.82
CA LEU A 69 -0.79 -6.44 10.06
C LEU A 69 0.21 -5.30 10.18
N LEU A 70 -0.22 -4.07 9.89
CA LEU A 70 0.68 -2.95 9.63
C LEU A 70 1.06 -2.15 10.86
N ARG A 71 0.25 -2.16 11.93
CA ARG A 71 0.55 -1.41 13.18
C ARG A 71 1.87 -1.79 13.85
N GLN A 72 2.49 -2.88 13.42
CA GLN A 72 3.79 -3.32 13.91
C GLN A 72 4.94 -2.63 13.18
N LEU A 73 4.68 -1.99 12.04
CA LEU A 73 5.68 -1.27 11.26
C LEU A 73 5.74 0.19 11.74
N PRO A 74 6.88 0.64 12.30
CA PRO A 74 7.01 2.04 12.73
C PRO A 74 6.79 3.03 11.59
N GLY A 75 6.12 4.16 11.89
CA GLY A 75 5.83 5.21 10.92
C GLY A 75 4.67 4.91 9.97
N LEU A 76 4.04 3.72 10.10
CA LEU A 76 2.88 3.33 9.32
C LEU A 76 1.64 3.36 10.22
N GLU A 77 0.59 4.03 9.76
CA GLU A 77 -0.69 4.16 10.43
C GLU A 77 -1.80 3.65 9.52
N VAL A 78 -2.73 2.87 10.08
CA VAL A 78 -3.96 2.50 9.41
C VAL A 78 -5.09 3.33 10.00
N SER A 79 -5.83 3.99 9.14
CA SER A 79 -6.99 4.82 9.48
C SER A 79 -8.25 4.29 8.77
N GLY A 80 -9.36 5.02 8.85
CA GLY A 80 -10.61 4.61 8.20
C GLY A 80 -11.53 3.80 9.09
N GLY A 81 -11.30 3.86 10.41
CA GLY A 81 -12.17 3.25 11.42
C GLY A 81 -12.00 1.74 11.56
N PRO A 82 -12.86 1.09 12.36
CA PRO A 82 -12.71 -0.32 12.67
C PRO A 82 -13.24 -1.26 11.56
N ARG A 83 -13.88 -0.74 10.51
CA ARG A 83 -14.38 -1.54 9.38
C ARG A 83 -13.24 -1.87 8.44
N ARG A 84 -13.08 -3.14 8.11
CA ARG A 84 -12.02 -3.58 7.17
C ARG A 84 -12.16 -2.95 5.79
N THR A 85 -13.40 -2.82 5.33
CA THR A 85 -13.77 -2.21 4.05
C THR A 85 -13.50 -0.72 3.94
N GLY A 86 -13.20 -0.06 5.07
CA GLY A 86 -12.86 1.36 5.15
C GLY A 86 -11.40 1.66 5.46
N GLN A 87 -10.56 0.62 5.67
CA GLN A 87 -9.17 0.85 6.09
C GLN A 87 -8.33 1.51 5.00
N THR A 88 -7.66 2.59 5.36
CA THR A 88 -6.69 3.31 4.55
C THR A 88 -5.37 3.40 5.32
N LEU A 89 -4.29 3.73 4.62
CA LEU A 89 -2.99 3.80 5.27
C LEU A 89 -2.30 5.14 5.02
N ALA A 90 -1.44 5.51 5.97
CA ALA A 90 -0.55 6.64 5.88
C ALA A 90 0.85 6.22 6.33
N LEU A 91 1.88 6.78 5.71
CA LEU A 91 3.27 6.56 6.05
C LEU A 91 3.94 7.91 6.38
N ARG A 92 4.51 8.03 7.59
CA ARG A 92 5.07 9.30 8.10
C ARG A 92 4.05 10.45 8.11
N GLY A 93 2.77 10.15 8.39
CA GLY A 93 1.67 11.12 8.39
C GLY A 93 1.23 11.57 6.99
N GLN A 94 1.81 11.02 5.92
CA GLN A 94 1.39 11.24 4.55
C GLN A 94 0.37 10.17 4.15
N GLY A 95 -0.80 10.60 3.68
CA GLY A 95 -1.95 9.74 3.40
C GLY A 95 -1.72 8.75 2.25
N ARG A 96 -2.79 8.04 1.92
CA ARG A 96 -2.79 6.97 0.90
C ARG A 96 -2.23 7.43 -0.46
N GLU A 97 -2.59 8.62 -0.89
CA GLU A 97 -2.19 9.19 -2.18
C GLU A 97 -0.67 9.44 -2.27
N ASN A 98 -0.02 9.55 -1.11
CA ASN A 98 1.42 9.77 -0.95
C ASN A 98 2.19 8.51 -0.50
N THR A 99 1.52 7.34 -0.52
CA THR A 99 2.13 6.04 -0.20
C THR A 99 1.85 5.04 -1.31
N THR A 100 2.89 4.61 -2.01
CA THR A 100 2.75 3.60 -3.06
C THR A 100 2.54 2.22 -2.46
N LEU A 101 1.52 1.51 -2.91
CA LEU A 101 1.24 0.11 -2.55
C LEU A 101 1.57 -0.81 -3.70
N LEU A 102 2.21 -1.93 -3.37
CA LEU A 102 2.53 -2.99 -4.32
C LEU A 102 2.02 -4.33 -3.80
N LEU A 103 1.48 -5.16 -4.68
CA LEU A 103 1.16 -6.57 -4.42
C LEU A 103 1.90 -7.44 -5.45
N ASP A 104 2.82 -8.28 -4.99
CA ASP A 104 3.72 -9.07 -5.85
C ASP A 104 4.39 -8.23 -6.96
N GLY A 105 4.74 -6.97 -6.66
CA GLY A 105 5.33 -5.99 -7.57
C GLY A 105 4.34 -5.16 -8.40
N ALA A 106 3.06 -5.54 -8.44
CA ALA A 106 2.01 -4.82 -9.16
C ALA A 106 1.47 -3.63 -8.34
N ARG A 107 1.34 -2.45 -8.96
CA ARG A 107 0.76 -1.27 -8.31
C ARG A 107 -0.69 -1.48 -7.92
N GLN A 108 -1.08 -0.95 -6.76
CA GLN A 108 -2.44 -0.94 -6.24
C GLN A 108 -2.90 0.51 -6.16
N ASN A 109 -3.54 1.01 -7.23
CA ASN A 109 -3.86 2.44 -7.39
C ASN A 109 -5.29 2.80 -7.00
N TYR A 110 -6.15 1.81 -6.65
CA TYR A 110 -7.52 2.10 -6.23
C TYR A 110 -7.56 3.12 -5.07
N GLY A 111 -8.40 4.13 -5.21
CA GLY A 111 -8.61 5.17 -4.21
C GLY A 111 -10.08 5.58 -4.10
N SER A 112 -10.55 5.72 -2.87
CA SER A 112 -11.90 6.19 -2.55
C SER A 112 -11.86 7.05 -1.29
N ALA A 113 -12.70 8.08 -1.24
CA ALA A 113 -12.86 8.90 -0.04
C ALA A 113 -13.70 8.18 1.05
N HIS A 114 -14.40 7.11 0.70
CA HIS A 114 -15.38 6.45 1.57
C HIS A 114 -15.05 4.99 1.86
N ASP A 115 -14.23 4.35 1.03
CA ASP A 115 -13.91 2.93 1.11
C ASP A 115 -12.44 2.72 1.44
N GLY A 116 -12.07 1.50 1.78
CA GLY A 116 -10.69 1.05 1.87
C GLY A 116 -10.01 1.08 0.50
N VAL A 117 -8.70 0.93 0.53
CA VAL A 117 -7.85 1.10 -0.66
C VAL A 117 -7.10 -0.15 -1.05
N PHE A 118 -7.18 -1.19 -0.23
CA PHE A 118 -6.46 -2.44 -0.47
C PHE A 118 -7.22 -3.61 0.14
N PHE A 119 -7.64 -4.54 -0.71
CA PHE A 119 -8.50 -5.66 -0.34
C PHE A 119 -7.77 -6.98 -0.54
N ILE A 120 -7.22 -7.52 0.55
CA ILE A 120 -6.56 -8.82 0.62
C ILE A 120 -6.73 -9.43 2.01
N ASP A 121 -6.88 -10.75 2.07
CA ASP A 121 -6.80 -11.44 3.36
C ASP A 121 -5.33 -11.66 3.76
N PRO A 122 -4.89 -11.19 4.94
CA PRO A 122 -3.52 -11.39 5.41
C PRO A 122 -3.07 -12.86 5.45
N ALA A 123 -4.00 -13.82 5.52
CA ALA A 123 -3.68 -15.24 5.46
C ALA A 123 -3.06 -15.72 4.14
N LEU A 124 -3.11 -14.89 3.09
CA LEU A 124 -2.47 -15.17 1.80
C LEU A 124 -1.05 -14.60 1.68
N LEU A 125 -0.61 -13.80 2.66
CA LEU A 125 0.68 -13.10 2.65
C LEU A 125 1.77 -13.92 3.34
N VAL A 126 3.01 -13.76 2.87
CA VAL A 126 4.23 -14.28 3.50
C VAL A 126 5.25 -13.17 3.76
N GLY A 127 4.99 -11.95 3.36
CA GLY A 127 5.88 -10.85 3.63
C GLY A 127 5.25 -9.49 3.40
N VAL A 128 5.70 -8.52 4.18
CA VAL A 128 5.42 -7.10 3.97
C VAL A 128 6.73 -6.33 4.13
N GLU A 129 7.03 -5.47 3.19
CA GLU A 129 8.19 -4.58 3.23
C GLU A 129 7.74 -3.13 3.17
N ALA A 130 8.43 -2.28 3.91
CA ALA A 130 8.22 -0.84 3.85
C ALA A 130 9.55 -0.10 3.70
N VAL A 131 9.63 0.77 2.70
CA VAL A 131 10.67 1.79 2.56
C VAL A 131 10.05 3.13 2.93
N ARG A 132 10.58 3.79 3.94
CA ARG A 132 10.03 5.03 4.50
C ARG A 132 10.78 6.25 3.95
N GLY A 133 10.04 7.32 3.68
CA GLY A 133 10.55 8.55 3.07
C GLY A 133 10.53 8.49 1.53
N PRO A 134 11.13 9.49 0.86
CA PRO A 134 10.95 9.71 -0.57
C PRO A 134 11.48 8.54 -1.40
N ALA A 135 10.58 7.87 -2.10
CA ALA A 135 10.89 6.71 -2.95
C ALA A 135 10.54 6.93 -4.43
N SER A 136 10.12 8.16 -4.82
CA SER A 136 9.74 8.45 -6.21
C SER A 136 10.86 8.25 -7.21
N ALA A 137 12.14 8.37 -6.80
CA ALA A 137 13.28 8.04 -7.66
C ALA A 137 13.33 6.57 -8.13
N LEU A 138 12.53 5.68 -7.53
CA LEU A 138 12.36 4.28 -7.95
C LEU A 138 10.93 3.95 -8.34
N TYR A 139 9.95 4.55 -7.65
CA TYR A 139 8.54 4.16 -7.73
C TYR A 139 7.63 5.24 -8.31
N GLY A 140 8.14 6.43 -8.66
CA GLY A 140 7.39 7.50 -9.33
C GLY A 140 6.31 8.13 -8.44
N SER A 141 5.21 8.49 -9.07
CA SER A 141 4.10 9.20 -8.44
C SER A 141 3.55 8.49 -7.21
N GLY A 142 3.24 9.28 -6.16
CA GLY A 142 2.60 8.81 -4.93
C GLY A 142 3.54 8.12 -3.94
N ALA A 143 4.88 8.27 -4.06
CA ALA A 143 5.85 7.66 -3.17
C ALA A 143 6.59 8.68 -2.28
N SER A 144 5.93 9.77 -1.89
CA SER A 144 6.51 10.82 -1.01
C SER A 144 6.67 10.34 0.42
N GLY A 145 5.68 9.64 0.98
CA GLY A 145 5.76 8.99 2.28
C GLY A 145 6.59 7.70 2.24
N GLY A 146 6.60 7.03 1.10
CA GLY A 146 7.32 5.78 0.86
C GLY A 146 6.55 4.75 0.08
N VAL A 147 6.98 3.49 0.22
CA VAL A 147 6.41 2.33 -0.46
C VAL A 147 6.12 1.23 0.55
N VAL A 148 4.96 0.58 0.44
CA VAL A 148 4.63 -0.64 1.16
C VAL A 148 4.36 -1.75 0.14
N ALA A 149 5.16 -2.80 0.17
CA ALA A 149 5.06 -3.93 -0.72
C ALA A 149 4.59 -5.17 0.05
N PHE A 150 3.58 -5.82 -0.49
CA PHE A 150 3.01 -7.06 0.02
C PHE A 150 3.42 -8.21 -0.90
N ARG A 151 3.86 -9.31 -0.31
CA ARG A 151 4.21 -10.53 -1.02
C ARG A 151 3.27 -11.67 -0.61
N THR A 152 2.60 -12.26 -1.61
CA THR A 152 1.74 -13.42 -1.38
C THR A 152 2.57 -14.71 -1.35
N ALA A 153 2.02 -15.75 -0.70
CA ALA A 153 2.67 -17.04 -0.57
C ALA A 153 2.96 -17.69 -1.93
N GLY A 154 4.14 -18.29 -2.08
CA GLY A 154 4.49 -19.24 -3.12
C GLY A 154 4.68 -20.64 -2.55
N ALA A 155 4.85 -21.64 -3.40
CA ALA A 155 5.09 -23.01 -2.93
C ALA A 155 6.41 -23.14 -2.19
N ASP A 156 7.44 -22.46 -2.66
CA ASP A 156 8.80 -22.50 -2.07
C ASP A 156 8.85 -21.81 -0.70
N ASP A 157 7.96 -20.86 -0.42
CA ASP A 157 7.85 -20.20 0.90
C ASP A 157 7.30 -21.13 1.99
N LEU A 158 6.57 -22.18 1.60
CA LEU A 158 5.81 -23.05 2.50
C LEU A 158 6.37 -24.48 2.58
N LEU A 159 7.23 -24.86 1.63
CA LEU A 159 7.84 -26.19 1.56
C LEU A 159 9.20 -26.21 2.27
N ASN A 160 9.41 -27.21 3.14
CA ASN A 160 10.75 -27.51 3.60
C ASN A 160 11.64 -28.08 2.47
N ALA A 161 12.95 -28.05 2.66
CA ALA A 161 13.92 -28.43 1.64
C ALA A 161 13.69 -29.86 1.07
N ASP A 162 13.23 -30.79 1.89
CA ASP A 162 13.02 -32.21 1.53
C ASP A 162 11.56 -32.54 1.15
N GLU A 163 10.68 -31.54 1.08
CA GLU A 163 9.25 -31.74 0.77
C GLU A 163 8.95 -31.44 -0.69
N ASP A 164 8.17 -32.32 -1.32
CA ASP A 164 7.65 -32.11 -2.68
C ASP A 164 6.24 -31.52 -2.69
N TRP A 165 5.47 -31.63 -1.60
CA TRP A 165 4.14 -31.08 -1.45
C TRP A 165 3.74 -30.92 0.01
N GLY A 166 2.83 -30.00 0.28
CA GLY A 166 2.29 -29.76 1.60
C GLY A 166 0.88 -29.17 1.55
N TYR A 167 0.29 -29.02 2.73
CA TYR A 167 -0.96 -28.28 2.90
C TYR A 167 -0.95 -27.56 4.23
N SER A 168 -1.71 -26.46 4.32
CA SER A 168 -1.98 -25.76 5.56
C SER A 168 -3.48 -25.54 5.77
N LEU A 169 -3.92 -25.57 7.02
CA LEU A 169 -5.30 -25.30 7.41
C LEU A 169 -5.28 -24.31 8.58
N GLY A 170 -6.06 -23.24 8.47
CA GLY A 170 -6.22 -22.23 9.51
C GLY A 170 -7.68 -22.07 9.90
N ALA A 171 -7.94 -21.77 11.19
CA ALA A 171 -9.24 -21.35 11.67
C ALA A 171 -9.08 -20.31 12.78
N GLY A 172 -9.98 -19.33 12.83
CA GLY A 172 -9.96 -18.29 13.86
C GLY A 172 -11.36 -17.84 14.22
N TYR A 173 -11.50 -17.36 15.47
CA TYR A 173 -12.73 -16.75 15.97
C TYR A 173 -12.38 -15.48 16.74
N ARG A 174 -13.11 -14.39 16.48
CA ARG A 174 -12.96 -13.10 17.16
C ARG A 174 -14.30 -12.70 17.77
N THR A 175 -14.28 -12.31 19.06
CA THR A 175 -15.52 -12.05 19.81
C THR A 175 -16.10 -10.66 19.64
N VAL A 176 -15.32 -9.69 19.18
CA VAL A 176 -15.74 -8.28 19.06
C VAL A 176 -16.83 -8.08 18.00
N ASP A 177 -16.83 -8.91 16.99
CA ASP A 177 -17.73 -8.90 15.83
C ASP A 177 -18.24 -10.31 15.44
N GLU A 178 -18.05 -11.29 16.34
CA GLU A 178 -18.40 -12.69 16.12
C GLU A 178 -17.76 -13.29 14.84
N GLU A 179 -16.59 -12.76 14.42
CA GLU A 179 -15.91 -13.22 13.23
C GLU A 179 -15.56 -14.69 13.30
N LEU A 180 -15.88 -15.42 12.26
CA LEU A 180 -15.38 -16.76 11.98
C LEU A 180 -14.57 -16.71 10.68
N ARG A 181 -13.30 -17.17 10.76
CA ARG A 181 -12.44 -17.28 9.57
C ARG A 181 -11.89 -18.69 9.42
N GLY A 182 -11.65 -19.09 8.17
CA GLY A 182 -11.03 -20.35 7.82
C GLY A 182 -10.18 -20.20 6.58
N SER A 183 -9.00 -20.80 6.57
CA SER A 183 -8.11 -20.83 5.40
C SER A 183 -7.63 -22.25 5.11
N ALA A 184 -7.36 -22.51 3.84
CA ALA A 184 -6.77 -23.76 3.38
C ALA A 184 -5.85 -23.49 2.21
N SER A 185 -4.65 -24.10 2.23
CA SER A 185 -3.70 -24.03 1.13
C SER A 185 -3.20 -25.43 0.79
N VAL A 186 -2.94 -25.66 -0.48
CA VAL A 186 -2.21 -26.82 -0.99
C VAL A 186 -1.12 -26.31 -1.92
N TYR A 187 0.07 -26.86 -1.77
CA TYR A 187 1.24 -26.40 -2.50
C TYR A 187 2.19 -27.56 -2.78
N GLY A 188 3.00 -27.42 -3.81
CA GLY A 188 3.94 -28.45 -4.18
C GLY A 188 4.85 -28.05 -5.30
N ARG A 189 5.94 -28.85 -5.47
CA ARG A 189 6.89 -28.73 -6.57
C ARG A 189 7.11 -30.08 -7.22
N HIS A 190 7.33 -30.06 -8.51
CA HIS A 190 7.69 -31.25 -9.28
C HIS A 190 8.64 -30.91 -10.43
N GLY A 191 9.88 -31.38 -10.33
CA GLY A 191 10.93 -31.00 -11.28
C GLY A 191 11.24 -29.52 -11.20
N THR A 192 10.93 -28.78 -12.27
CA THR A 192 11.13 -27.33 -12.38
C THR A 192 9.85 -26.53 -12.10
N PHE A 193 8.72 -27.19 -11.94
CA PHE A 193 7.43 -26.55 -11.68
C PHE A 193 7.12 -26.51 -10.19
N ASP A 194 6.57 -25.41 -9.77
CA ASP A 194 5.94 -25.23 -8.48
C ASP A 194 4.53 -24.64 -8.62
N ALA A 195 3.65 -24.95 -7.67
CA ALA A 195 2.27 -24.48 -7.69
C ALA A 195 1.73 -24.33 -6.27
N LEU A 196 0.88 -23.31 -6.08
CA LEU A 196 0.11 -23.07 -4.88
C LEU A 196 -1.33 -22.74 -5.23
N ALA A 197 -2.26 -23.29 -4.45
CA ALA A 197 -3.65 -22.87 -4.41
C ALA A 197 -4.04 -22.62 -2.96
N SER A 198 -4.54 -21.43 -2.67
CA SER A 198 -4.97 -21.01 -1.33
C SER A 198 -6.34 -20.37 -1.39
N VAL A 199 -7.13 -20.59 -0.34
CA VAL A 199 -8.43 -19.97 -0.15
C VAL A 199 -8.57 -19.56 1.32
N SER A 200 -9.12 -18.37 1.55
CA SER A 200 -9.52 -17.89 2.88
C SER A 200 -10.94 -17.37 2.82
N ARG A 201 -11.76 -17.76 3.77
CA ARG A 201 -13.12 -17.25 3.96
C ARG A 201 -13.29 -16.65 5.33
N ARG A 202 -14.01 -15.55 5.39
CA ARG A 202 -14.36 -14.82 6.60
C ARG A 202 -15.84 -14.48 6.58
N SER A 203 -16.45 -14.44 7.79
CA SER A 203 -17.79 -13.92 8.01
C SER A 203 -17.80 -13.24 9.38
N SER A 204 -18.29 -12.01 9.46
CA SER A 204 -18.38 -11.24 10.69
C SER A 204 -19.73 -10.54 10.82
N GLY A 205 -20.13 -10.25 12.05
CA GLY A 205 -21.30 -9.45 12.40
C GLY A 205 -20.96 -7.99 12.69
N GLU A 206 -21.88 -7.32 13.39
CA GLU A 206 -21.67 -5.94 13.84
C GLU A 206 -20.54 -5.85 14.88
N ILE A 207 -19.79 -4.76 14.87
CA ILE A 207 -18.70 -4.53 15.83
C ILE A 207 -19.29 -4.06 17.16
N THR A 208 -19.02 -4.76 18.26
CA THR A 208 -19.40 -4.36 19.61
C THR A 208 -18.37 -3.39 20.17
N LEU A 209 -18.80 -2.15 20.43
CA LEU A 209 -17.96 -1.10 21.00
C LEU A 209 -17.79 -1.27 22.51
N GLY A 210 -16.78 -0.65 23.09
CA GLY A 210 -16.54 -0.66 24.54
C GLY A 210 -17.66 -0.02 25.36
N SER A 211 -18.51 0.79 24.77
CA SER A 211 -19.77 1.31 25.38
C SER A 211 -20.88 0.26 25.49
N GLY A 212 -20.77 -0.84 24.73
CA GLY A 212 -21.82 -1.83 24.54
C GLY A 212 -22.75 -1.53 23.36
N ASP A 213 -22.53 -0.45 22.63
CA ASP A 213 -23.25 -0.15 21.41
C ASP A 213 -22.72 -1.01 20.26
N HIS A 214 -23.56 -1.19 19.22
CA HIS A 214 -23.20 -1.94 18.02
C HIS A 214 -22.97 -0.99 16.84
N LEU A 215 -21.88 -1.20 16.13
CA LEU A 215 -21.54 -0.47 14.93
C LEU A 215 -21.85 -1.33 13.70
N PRO A 216 -22.71 -0.87 12.77
CA PRO A 216 -22.95 -1.60 11.51
C PRO A 216 -21.64 -1.81 10.74
N ALA A 217 -21.26 -3.06 10.56
CA ALA A 217 -19.99 -3.46 9.94
C ALA A 217 -19.97 -4.96 9.59
N SER A 218 -21.14 -5.58 9.39
CA SER A 218 -21.16 -6.99 9.00
C SER A 218 -20.54 -7.17 7.62
N ASP A 219 -19.58 -8.09 7.51
CA ASP A 219 -18.95 -8.41 6.25
C ASP A 219 -18.74 -9.92 6.07
N GLU A 220 -18.82 -10.36 4.83
CA GLU A 220 -18.37 -11.68 4.39
C GLU A 220 -17.33 -11.50 3.29
N SER A 221 -16.29 -12.32 3.28
CA SER A 221 -15.30 -12.29 2.20
C SER A 221 -14.77 -13.67 1.87
N LEU A 222 -14.39 -13.83 0.61
CA LEU A 222 -13.69 -14.98 0.06
C LEU A 222 -12.45 -14.46 -0.68
N SER A 223 -11.28 -14.90 -0.25
CA SER A 223 -10.01 -14.59 -0.92
C SER A 223 -9.44 -15.88 -1.50
N THR A 224 -8.97 -15.80 -2.75
CA THR A 224 -8.38 -16.93 -3.48
C THR A 224 -7.02 -16.50 -4.03
N LEU A 225 -6.04 -17.39 -3.97
CA LEU A 225 -4.73 -17.21 -4.57
C LEU A 225 -4.33 -18.48 -5.33
N LEU A 226 -3.95 -18.31 -6.60
CA LEU A 226 -3.35 -19.36 -7.41
C LEU A 226 -2.01 -18.86 -7.92
N LYS A 227 -0.92 -19.62 -7.68
CA LYS A 227 0.40 -19.35 -8.22
C LYS A 227 0.94 -20.55 -8.97
N LEU A 228 1.62 -20.29 -10.07
CA LEU A 228 2.31 -21.27 -10.89
C LEU A 228 3.69 -20.74 -11.22
N GLY A 229 4.73 -21.39 -10.73
CA GLY A 229 6.12 -21.11 -11.02
C GLY A 229 6.76 -22.14 -11.92
N ASN A 230 7.74 -21.73 -12.71
CA ASN A 230 8.60 -22.64 -13.44
C ASN A 230 10.01 -22.08 -13.56
N ASP A 231 10.98 -22.90 -13.21
CA ASP A 231 12.39 -22.65 -13.51
C ASP A 231 12.74 -23.32 -14.83
N PHE A 232 12.93 -22.52 -15.88
CA PHE A 232 13.30 -23.02 -17.23
C PHE A 232 14.78 -23.41 -17.34
N GLY A 233 15.53 -23.28 -16.24
CA GLY A 233 16.96 -23.50 -16.19
C GLY A 233 17.77 -22.32 -16.73
N GLU A 234 19.08 -22.39 -16.57
CA GLU A 234 20.02 -21.36 -17.04
C GLU A 234 19.70 -19.93 -16.54
N GLY A 235 19.09 -19.80 -15.33
CA GLY A 235 18.79 -18.51 -14.73
C GLY A 235 17.52 -17.84 -15.27
N LEU A 236 16.60 -18.59 -15.86
CA LEU A 236 15.28 -18.11 -16.26
C LEU A 236 14.20 -18.73 -15.38
N ARG A 237 13.54 -17.93 -14.53
CA ARG A 237 12.35 -18.28 -13.77
C ARG A 237 11.18 -17.37 -14.15
N ALA A 238 9.99 -17.93 -14.23
CA ALA A 238 8.76 -17.16 -14.37
C ALA A 238 7.70 -17.67 -13.38
N GLU A 239 6.92 -16.74 -12.83
CA GLU A 239 5.81 -17.01 -11.92
C GLU A 239 4.57 -16.23 -12.35
N LEU A 240 3.46 -16.95 -12.52
CA LEU A 240 2.13 -16.39 -12.77
C LEU A 240 1.32 -16.48 -11.49
N SER A 241 0.81 -15.35 -11.03
CA SER A 241 -0.07 -15.23 -9.87
C SER A 241 -1.44 -14.73 -10.30
N TRP A 242 -2.48 -15.30 -9.73
CA TRP A 242 -3.84 -14.77 -9.76
C TRP A 242 -4.39 -14.74 -8.34
N GLN A 243 -4.74 -13.54 -7.88
CA GLN A 243 -5.37 -13.31 -6.58
C GLN A 243 -6.73 -12.66 -6.82
N ARG A 244 -7.77 -13.15 -6.13
CA ARG A 244 -9.11 -12.57 -6.13
C ARG A 244 -9.61 -12.39 -4.71
N PHE A 245 -10.25 -11.25 -4.49
CA PHE A 245 -11.03 -10.94 -3.29
C PHE A 245 -12.46 -10.65 -3.70
N ASP A 246 -13.42 -11.38 -3.11
CA ASP A 246 -14.85 -11.13 -3.20
C ASP A 246 -15.36 -10.80 -1.80
N GLY A 247 -15.96 -9.63 -1.60
CA GLY A 247 -16.45 -9.17 -0.29
C GLY A 247 -17.86 -8.60 -0.39
N GLU A 248 -18.71 -8.92 0.58
CA GLU A 248 -20.02 -8.30 0.78
C GLU A 248 -20.05 -7.66 2.17
N ALA A 249 -20.54 -6.42 2.28
CA ALA A 249 -20.66 -5.72 3.55
C ALA A 249 -22.00 -4.97 3.67
N VAL A 250 -22.52 -4.87 4.91
CA VAL A 250 -23.64 -3.99 5.23
C VAL A 250 -23.18 -2.97 6.25
N GLU A 251 -22.99 -1.76 5.78
CA GLU A 251 -22.34 -0.68 6.54
C GLU A 251 -22.79 0.70 6.03
N PRO A 252 -22.45 1.81 6.72
CA PRO A 252 -22.64 3.14 6.16
C PRO A 252 -21.86 3.32 4.85
N ASN A 253 -22.39 4.10 3.90
CA ASN A 253 -21.71 4.33 2.62
C ASN A 253 -20.31 4.91 2.80
N ASN A 254 -20.07 5.73 3.83
CA ASN A 254 -18.72 6.05 4.29
C ASN A 254 -18.26 5.05 5.35
N ALA A 255 -17.51 4.02 4.90
CA ALA A 255 -16.97 3.00 5.77
C ALA A 255 -15.80 3.49 6.63
N GLN A 256 -15.10 4.54 6.20
CA GLN A 256 -13.90 5.07 6.87
C GLN A 256 -14.16 5.71 8.22
N GLY A 257 -15.39 6.12 8.50
CA GLY A 257 -15.72 6.84 9.71
C GLY A 257 -16.60 6.07 10.68
N VAL A 258 -16.73 6.60 11.90
CA VAL A 258 -17.69 6.15 12.92
C VAL A 258 -18.97 7.00 12.92
N ALA A 259 -19.19 7.81 11.88
CA ALA A 259 -20.38 8.63 11.77
C ALA A 259 -21.64 7.75 11.84
N PRO A 260 -22.66 8.17 12.58
CA PRO A 260 -23.90 7.41 12.69
C PRO A 260 -24.62 7.35 11.34
N VAL A 261 -25.35 6.27 11.12
CA VAL A 261 -26.25 6.15 9.97
C VAL A 261 -27.25 7.30 9.97
N GLY A 262 -27.45 7.93 8.83
CA GLY A 262 -28.34 9.07 8.66
C GLY A 262 -28.44 9.51 7.19
N SER A 263 -29.07 10.65 6.93
CA SER A 263 -29.26 11.14 5.57
C SER A 263 -27.97 11.51 4.82
N LEU A 264 -26.89 11.77 5.54
CA LEU A 264 -25.57 12.09 4.98
C LEU A 264 -24.60 10.89 5.01
N ASN A 265 -25.02 9.79 5.63
CA ASN A 265 -24.24 8.56 5.73
C ASN A 265 -25.22 7.38 5.74
N ALA A 266 -25.81 7.10 4.58
CA ALA A 266 -26.84 6.08 4.43
C ALA A 266 -26.25 4.68 4.67
N LEU A 267 -27.07 3.77 5.20
CA LEU A 267 -26.70 2.36 5.25
C LEU A 267 -26.77 1.77 3.84
N ALA A 268 -25.70 1.13 3.42
CA ALA A 268 -25.57 0.50 2.12
C ALA A 268 -25.17 -0.97 2.25
N GLN A 269 -25.63 -1.77 1.30
CA GLN A 269 -24.97 -3.03 0.97
C GLN A 269 -23.87 -2.69 -0.04
N LYS A 270 -22.67 -3.22 0.19
CA LYS A 270 -21.52 -3.08 -0.70
C LYS A 270 -21.07 -4.45 -1.16
N ASP A 271 -20.83 -4.56 -2.45
CA ASP A 271 -20.19 -5.70 -3.07
C ASP A 271 -18.81 -5.20 -3.57
N ILE A 272 -17.72 -5.84 -3.08
CA ILE A 272 -16.34 -5.44 -3.33
C ILE A 272 -15.64 -6.57 -4.06
N GLU A 273 -15.12 -6.29 -5.24
CA GLU A 273 -14.32 -7.24 -6.01
C GLU A 273 -12.93 -6.66 -6.28
N ALA A 274 -11.89 -7.47 -6.04
CA ALA A 274 -10.54 -7.13 -6.47
C ALA A 274 -9.89 -8.35 -7.13
N ASP A 275 -9.47 -8.18 -8.38
CA ASP A 275 -8.75 -9.19 -9.16
C ASP A 275 -7.34 -8.68 -9.48
N ASN A 276 -6.32 -9.50 -9.19
CA ASN A 276 -4.93 -9.21 -9.51
C ASN A 276 -4.32 -10.37 -10.29
N ILE A 277 -3.79 -10.08 -11.47
CA ILE A 277 -3.02 -11.01 -12.30
C ILE A 277 -1.63 -10.43 -12.46
N THR A 278 -0.60 -11.19 -12.05
CA THR A 278 0.79 -10.74 -12.15
C THR A 278 1.66 -11.85 -12.74
N LEU A 279 2.47 -11.48 -13.72
CA LEU A 279 3.53 -12.31 -14.27
C LEU A 279 4.87 -11.70 -13.88
N ASN A 280 5.61 -12.37 -13.03
CA ASN A 280 6.98 -12.04 -12.67
C ASN A 280 7.95 -12.95 -13.41
N ALA A 281 9.00 -12.38 -14.00
CA ALA A 281 10.05 -13.13 -14.66
C ALA A 281 11.43 -12.60 -14.26
N ARG A 282 12.31 -13.49 -13.85
CA ARG A 282 13.72 -13.21 -13.61
C ARG A 282 14.58 -13.88 -14.68
N ILE A 283 15.44 -13.10 -15.30
CA ILE A 283 16.31 -13.52 -16.40
C ILE A 283 17.75 -13.17 -16.04
N ALA A 284 18.47 -14.13 -15.50
CA ALA A 284 19.87 -13.97 -15.07
C ALA A 284 20.71 -15.20 -15.48
N PRO A 285 20.90 -15.45 -16.80
CA PRO A 285 21.58 -16.63 -17.29
C PRO A 285 23.07 -16.59 -16.93
N PRO A 286 23.66 -17.66 -16.33
CA PRO A 286 25.06 -17.69 -15.93
C PRO A 286 26.06 -17.53 -17.08
N SER A 287 25.59 -17.72 -18.30
CA SER A 287 26.44 -17.56 -19.52
C SER A 287 26.52 -16.11 -20.02
N VAL A 288 25.75 -15.17 -19.41
CA VAL A 288 25.68 -13.78 -19.84
C VAL A 288 25.73 -12.87 -18.60
N ASP A 289 26.94 -12.64 -18.10
CA ASP A 289 27.21 -11.94 -16.82
C ASP A 289 26.56 -10.56 -16.66
N TRP A 290 26.26 -9.89 -17.77
CA TRP A 290 25.64 -8.56 -17.74
C TRP A 290 24.10 -8.58 -17.69
N LEU A 291 23.46 -9.73 -17.95
CA LEU A 291 22.01 -9.84 -17.98
C LEU A 291 21.47 -10.32 -16.63
N ASN A 292 20.85 -9.42 -15.89
CA ASN A 292 20.14 -9.67 -14.65
C ASN A 292 18.89 -8.79 -14.63
N LEU A 293 17.84 -9.28 -15.30
CA LEU A 293 16.60 -8.56 -15.56
C LEU A 293 15.46 -9.15 -14.74
N ASP A 294 14.82 -8.31 -13.94
CA ASP A 294 13.54 -8.57 -13.32
C ASP A 294 12.44 -7.85 -14.12
N LEU A 295 11.39 -8.59 -14.48
CA LEU A 295 10.26 -8.09 -15.26
C LEU A 295 8.95 -8.43 -14.55
N THR A 296 8.10 -7.44 -14.37
CA THR A 296 6.73 -7.59 -13.85
C THR A 296 5.74 -7.07 -14.88
N VAL A 297 4.75 -7.90 -15.24
CA VAL A 297 3.59 -7.50 -16.07
C VAL A 297 2.34 -7.79 -15.26
N TYR A 298 1.43 -6.85 -15.19
CA TYR A 298 0.26 -6.99 -14.33
C TYR A 298 -1.00 -6.34 -14.91
N SER A 299 -2.15 -6.88 -14.48
CA SER A 299 -3.46 -6.27 -14.61
C SER A 299 -4.18 -6.48 -13.29
N ASN A 300 -4.67 -5.42 -12.70
CA ASN A 300 -5.54 -5.48 -11.54
C ASN A 300 -6.78 -4.62 -11.72
N THR A 301 -7.88 -5.09 -11.17
CA THR A 301 -9.17 -4.39 -11.17
C THR A 301 -9.70 -4.38 -9.75
N THR A 302 -10.16 -3.24 -9.28
CA THR A 302 -10.89 -3.11 -8.02
C THR A 302 -12.20 -2.40 -8.28
N GLY A 303 -13.31 -3.02 -7.90
CA GLY A 303 -14.67 -2.50 -8.04
C GLY A 303 -15.39 -2.48 -6.71
N VAL A 304 -16.21 -1.44 -6.49
CA VAL A 304 -17.15 -1.32 -5.37
C VAL A 304 -18.52 -0.93 -5.90
N ASP A 305 -19.46 -1.86 -5.80
CA ASP A 305 -20.88 -1.64 -6.03
C ASP A 305 -21.58 -1.35 -4.70
N GLU A 306 -22.36 -0.28 -4.66
CA GLU A 306 -23.08 0.16 -3.47
C GLU A 306 -24.59 0.22 -3.75
N LEU A 307 -25.41 -0.39 -2.89
CA LEU A 307 -26.86 -0.24 -2.87
C LEU A 307 -27.29 0.46 -1.58
N GLU A 308 -27.69 1.73 -1.67
CA GLU A 308 -28.28 2.43 -0.54
C GLU A 308 -29.61 1.78 -0.14
N LEU A 309 -29.70 1.23 1.08
CA LEU A 309 -30.85 0.44 1.50
C LEU A 309 -32.13 1.27 1.68
N ALA A 310 -32.02 2.58 1.96
CA ALA A 310 -33.17 3.44 2.19
C ALA A 310 -33.75 4.02 0.90
N SER A 311 -32.94 4.37 -0.07
CA SER A 311 -33.32 5.01 -1.33
C SER A 311 -33.48 4.02 -2.47
N GLY A 312 -32.69 2.94 -2.44
CA GLY A 312 -32.52 2.00 -3.56
C GLY A 312 -31.55 2.53 -4.64
N ARG A 313 -30.85 3.65 -4.39
CA ARG A 313 -29.82 4.19 -5.28
C ARG A 313 -28.68 3.21 -5.40
N GLN A 314 -28.22 3.00 -6.63
CA GLN A 314 -27.07 2.15 -6.96
C GLN A 314 -25.92 3.04 -7.41
N LEU A 315 -24.76 2.81 -6.82
CA LEU A 315 -23.51 3.48 -7.15
C LEU A 315 -22.46 2.42 -7.48
N ARG A 316 -21.59 2.70 -8.46
CA ARG A 316 -20.41 1.86 -8.74
C ARG A 316 -19.19 2.72 -8.97
N ARG A 317 -18.04 2.19 -8.60
CA ARG A 317 -16.71 2.69 -8.94
C ARG A 317 -15.83 1.51 -9.26
N ASP A 318 -15.25 1.51 -10.44
CA ASP A 318 -14.25 0.55 -10.89
C ASP A 318 -12.96 1.28 -11.22
N LEU A 319 -11.83 0.68 -10.90
CA LEU A 319 -10.51 1.07 -11.37
C LEU A 319 -9.77 -0.16 -11.89
N GLU A 320 -9.36 -0.12 -13.14
CA GLU A 320 -8.44 -1.09 -13.73
C GLU A 320 -7.07 -0.45 -13.87
N THR A 321 -6.01 -1.17 -13.46
CA THR A 321 -4.62 -0.79 -13.68
C THR A 321 -3.92 -1.87 -14.48
N VAL A 322 -3.37 -1.54 -15.63
CA VAL A 322 -2.53 -2.43 -16.45
C VAL A 322 -1.13 -1.86 -16.53
N GLY A 323 -0.11 -2.69 -16.30
CA GLY A 323 1.25 -2.17 -16.30
C GLY A 323 2.33 -3.20 -16.62
N ILE A 324 3.49 -2.65 -16.97
CA ILE A 324 4.74 -3.39 -17.16
C ILE A 324 5.88 -2.59 -16.53
N ARG A 325 6.73 -3.28 -15.80
CA ARG A 325 7.92 -2.73 -15.16
C ARG A 325 9.10 -3.68 -15.38
N GLY A 326 10.28 -3.12 -15.65
CA GLY A 326 11.51 -3.90 -15.76
C GLY A 326 12.69 -3.20 -15.11
N ASP A 327 13.52 -3.98 -14.39
CA ASP A 327 14.75 -3.55 -13.72
C ASP A 327 15.92 -4.41 -14.20
N GLN A 328 16.94 -3.81 -14.80
CA GLN A 328 18.18 -4.48 -15.18
C GLN A 328 19.30 -4.05 -14.24
N ARG A 329 19.96 -5.02 -13.59
CA ARG A 329 21.10 -4.80 -12.70
C ARG A 329 22.41 -5.17 -13.39
N PHE A 330 23.38 -4.28 -13.33
CA PHE A 330 24.76 -4.48 -13.79
C PHE A 330 25.69 -4.40 -12.59
N GLU A 331 26.52 -5.43 -12.38
CA GLU A 331 27.53 -5.46 -11.32
C GLU A 331 28.93 -5.33 -11.90
N PHE A 332 29.76 -4.47 -11.31
CA PHE A 332 31.12 -4.21 -11.78
C PHE A 332 32.01 -3.66 -10.67
N ALA A 333 33.32 -3.75 -10.84
CA ALA A 333 34.26 -3.15 -9.92
C ALA A 333 34.65 -1.74 -10.36
N LEU A 334 34.62 -0.78 -9.42
CA LEU A 334 35.07 0.59 -9.62
C LEU A 334 36.31 0.86 -8.77
N GLY A 335 37.46 0.40 -9.26
CA GLY A 335 38.72 0.44 -8.52
C GLY A 335 38.72 -0.54 -7.34
N GLN A 336 38.66 0.01 -6.11
CA GLN A 336 38.58 -0.81 -4.89
C GLN A 336 37.15 -0.92 -4.34
N TYR A 337 36.16 -0.39 -5.07
CA TYR A 337 34.76 -0.42 -4.69
C TYR A 337 33.99 -1.43 -5.54
N ASP A 338 33.07 -2.13 -4.93
CA ASP A 338 32.04 -2.86 -5.63
C ASP A 338 30.94 -1.89 -6.05
N ALA A 339 30.45 -2.03 -7.27
CA ALA A 339 29.42 -1.16 -7.80
C ALA A 339 28.34 -1.96 -8.51
N ALA A 340 27.10 -1.49 -8.37
CA ALA A 340 25.96 -1.98 -9.12
C ALA A 340 25.15 -0.81 -9.69
N LEU A 341 24.81 -0.92 -10.97
CA LEU A 341 23.92 0.03 -11.65
C LEU A 341 22.61 -0.68 -11.96
N VAL A 342 21.52 -0.19 -11.40
CA VAL A 342 20.16 -0.60 -11.77
C VAL A 342 19.60 0.45 -12.71
N VAL A 343 19.14 0.00 -13.89
CA VAL A 343 18.38 0.84 -14.83
C VAL A 343 17.04 0.19 -15.10
N GLY A 344 16.00 0.96 -15.17
CA GLY A 344 14.67 0.41 -15.37
C GLY A 344 13.72 1.33 -16.12
N GLY A 345 12.58 0.76 -16.47
CA GLY A 345 11.47 1.46 -17.11
C GLY A 345 10.13 0.90 -16.65
N GLU A 346 9.12 1.76 -16.68
CA GLU A 346 7.76 1.43 -16.29
C GLU A 346 6.77 2.12 -17.22
N TYR A 347 5.72 1.40 -17.56
CA TYR A 347 4.50 1.95 -18.14
C TYR A 347 3.31 1.37 -17.40
N TYR A 348 2.36 2.22 -17.04
CA TYR A 348 1.06 1.76 -16.56
C TYR A 348 -0.04 2.73 -16.95
N GLU A 349 -1.26 2.19 -16.99
CA GLU A 349 -2.48 2.91 -17.29
C GLU A 349 -3.54 2.56 -16.24
N ASP A 350 -4.19 3.58 -15.71
CA ASP A 350 -5.33 3.50 -14.82
C ASP A 350 -6.58 3.93 -15.61
N SER A 351 -7.61 3.06 -15.69
CA SER A 351 -8.90 3.36 -16.27
C SER A 351 -9.97 3.34 -15.19
N GLN A 352 -10.66 4.45 -14.98
CA GLN A 352 -11.73 4.58 -14.01
C GLN A 352 -13.09 4.70 -14.69
N ASP A 353 -14.06 3.91 -14.20
CA ASP A 353 -15.47 3.98 -14.56
C ASP A 353 -16.35 4.23 -13.32
N GLY A 354 -17.38 5.05 -13.48
CA GLY A 354 -18.34 5.36 -12.43
C GLY A 354 -19.80 5.26 -12.88
N PHE A 355 -20.67 4.70 -12.03
CA PHE A 355 -22.11 4.61 -12.30
C PHE A 355 -22.94 5.15 -11.13
N ASP A 356 -24.02 5.88 -11.47
CA ASP A 356 -25.04 6.36 -10.53
C ASP A 356 -26.44 6.19 -11.14
N SER A 357 -27.28 5.39 -10.49
CA SER A 357 -28.65 5.14 -10.96
C SER A 357 -29.58 6.36 -10.91
N ASP A 358 -29.25 7.35 -10.10
CA ASP A 358 -30.05 8.58 -9.96
C ASP A 358 -29.65 9.63 -11.01
N ASP A 359 -28.50 9.48 -11.68
CA ASP A 359 -28.12 10.33 -12.79
C ASP A 359 -28.73 9.84 -14.11
N PRO A 360 -29.44 10.70 -14.88
CA PRO A 360 -30.03 10.31 -16.15
C PRO A 360 -29.01 9.84 -17.22
N SER A 361 -27.76 10.25 -17.14
CA SER A 361 -26.68 9.78 -18.02
C SER A 361 -26.11 8.44 -17.55
N GLY A 362 -26.34 8.07 -16.30
CA GLY A 362 -25.74 6.90 -15.65
C GLY A 362 -24.30 7.13 -15.19
N THR A 363 -23.75 8.34 -15.31
CA THR A 363 -22.40 8.66 -14.87
C THR A 363 -22.35 9.01 -13.39
N ARG A 364 -21.26 8.69 -12.72
CA ARG A 364 -21.01 9.05 -11.31
C ARG A 364 -20.03 10.21 -11.25
N GLY A 365 -20.51 11.43 -10.99
CA GLY A 365 -19.63 12.60 -10.91
C GLY A 365 -18.53 12.48 -9.84
N GLY A 366 -18.80 11.78 -8.73
CA GLY A 366 -17.81 11.44 -7.69
C GLY A 366 -16.81 10.34 -8.08
N ALA A 367 -16.93 9.74 -9.27
CA ALA A 367 -16.00 8.80 -9.88
C ALA A 367 -16.08 8.97 -11.40
N PRO A 368 -15.49 10.04 -11.95
CA PRO A 368 -15.57 10.35 -13.37
C PRO A 368 -14.88 9.29 -14.23
N ASP A 369 -15.46 9.02 -15.41
CA ASP A 369 -14.86 8.15 -16.42
C ASP A 369 -13.60 8.83 -16.99
N ALA A 370 -12.44 8.24 -16.77
CA ALA A 370 -11.17 8.80 -17.20
C ALA A 370 -10.05 7.77 -17.24
N ASP A 371 -9.06 8.04 -18.10
CA ASP A 371 -7.84 7.25 -18.21
C ASP A 371 -6.63 8.10 -17.80
N SER A 372 -5.69 7.50 -17.06
CA SER A 372 -4.43 8.11 -16.66
C SER A 372 -3.26 7.22 -17.04
N GLN A 373 -2.31 7.73 -17.84
CA GLN A 373 -1.17 6.97 -18.36
C GLN A 373 0.14 7.52 -17.78
N PHE A 374 1.03 6.62 -17.42
CA PHE A 374 2.36 6.94 -16.88
C PHE A 374 3.45 6.19 -17.65
N THR A 375 4.50 6.89 -18.02
CA THR A 375 5.71 6.32 -18.63
C THR A 375 6.92 6.86 -17.93
N ALA A 376 7.84 5.98 -17.52
CA ALA A 376 9.01 6.39 -16.77
C ALA A 376 10.28 5.59 -17.09
N GLY A 377 11.43 6.20 -16.79
CA GLY A 377 12.72 5.56 -16.78
C GLY A 377 13.57 6.05 -15.62
N TRP A 378 14.38 5.14 -15.03
CA TRP A 378 15.24 5.45 -13.88
C TRP A 378 16.60 4.80 -13.97
N ALA A 379 17.51 5.34 -13.17
CA ALA A 379 18.80 4.75 -12.90
C ALA A 379 19.17 4.95 -11.43
N GLN A 380 19.72 3.91 -10.79
CA GLN A 380 20.28 3.94 -9.44
C GLN A 380 21.66 3.29 -9.46
N LEU A 381 22.66 3.99 -8.92
CA LEU A 381 24.01 3.46 -8.77
C LEU A 381 24.28 3.17 -7.30
N GLU A 382 24.75 1.98 -7.00
CA GLU A 382 25.25 1.56 -5.70
C GLU A 382 26.77 1.48 -5.77
N ILE A 383 27.47 2.09 -4.83
CA ILE A 383 28.93 2.00 -4.68
C ILE A 383 29.22 1.65 -3.23
N ASP A 384 29.90 0.53 -3.02
CA ASP A 384 30.24 0.00 -1.71
C ASP A 384 31.71 -0.36 -1.62
N GLY A 385 32.37 -0.02 -0.53
CA GLY A 385 33.76 -0.40 -0.28
C GLY A 385 34.44 0.36 0.84
N PRO A 386 35.77 0.25 0.93
CA PRO A 386 36.52 0.82 2.04
C PRO A 386 36.36 2.35 2.15
N ALA A 387 36.25 2.84 3.37
CA ALA A 387 36.11 4.26 3.61
C ALA A 387 37.33 5.05 3.07
N PRO A 388 37.09 6.20 2.40
CA PRO A 388 38.15 6.97 1.78
C PRO A 388 39.05 7.67 2.83
N LEU A 389 40.16 8.25 2.39
CA LEU A 389 41.09 9.04 3.21
C LEU A 389 41.74 8.27 4.38
N GLY A 390 41.76 6.94 4.33
CA GLY A 390 42.32 6.08 5.38
C GLY A 390 41.46 5.99 6.64
N LEU A 391 40.20 6.39 6.57
CA LEU A 391 39.24 6.15 7.64
C LEU A 391 38.95 4.64 7.77
N PRO A 392 38.68 4.14 8.99
CA PRO A 392 38.32 2.74 9.19
C PRO A 392 36.94 2.43 8.64
N GLY A 393 36.69 1.14 8.31
CA GLY A 393 35.39 0.66 7.90
C GLY A 393 35.07 0.88 6.42
N ARG A 394 33.77 0.95 6.11
CA ARG A 394 33.26 1.03 4.73
C ARG A 394 32.33 2.22 4.53
N VAL A 395 32.15 2.59 3.29
CA VAL A 395 31.20 3.62 2.86
C VAL A 395 30.31 3.06 1.76
N ILE A 396 29.01 3.41 1.81
CA ILE A 396 28.04 3.09 0.78
C ILE A 396 27.47 4.39 0.25
N LEU A 397 27.45 4.54 -1.08
CA LEU A 397 26.89 5.70 -1.77
C LEU A 397 25.81 5.23 -2.75
N LEU A 398 24.62 5.84 -2.70
CA LEU A 398 23.45 5.41 -3.44
C LEU A 398 22.75 6.59 -4.13
N PRO A 399 23.28 7.16 -5.23
CA PRO A 399 22.58 8.13 -6.04
C PRO A 399 21.56 7.44 -6.96
N GLY A 400 20.44 8.12 -7.21
CA GLY A 400 19.41 7.66 -8.13
C GLY A 400 18.66 8.83 -8.76
N VAL A 401 18.08 8.60 -9.92
CA VAL A 401 17.25 9.56 -10.65
C VAL A 401 16.19 8.82 -11.45
N ARG A 402 14.99 9.40 -11.51
CA ARG A 402 13.87 8.94 -12.34
C ARG A 402 13.22 10.14 -13.01
N HIS A 403 12.75 9.91 -14.23
CA HIS A 403 11.92 10.84 -14.98
C HIS A 403 10.61 10.16 -15.35
N ASP A 404 9.50 10.81 -15.01
CA ASP A 404 8.13 10.38 -15.28
C ASP A 404 7.46 11.37 -16.24
N SER A 405 6.71 10.87 -17.20
CA SER A 405 5.78 11.63 -18.04
C SER A 405 4.41 11.01 -17.87
N PHE A 406 3.40 11.82 -17.63
CA PHE A 406 2.05 11.34 -17.37
C PHE A 406 0.99 12.24 -17.99
N GLU A 407 -0.14 11.62 -18.33
CA GLU A 407 -1.30 12.32 -18.89
C GLU A 407 -2.59 11.70 -18.37
N THR A 408 -3.60 12.56 -18.17
CA THR A 408 -4.94 12.12 -17.77
C THR A 408 -5.96 12.72 -18.73
N SER A 409 -6.88 11.89 -19.21
CA SER A 409 -7.88 12.26 -20.20
C SER A 409 -9.27 11.75 -19.81
N THR A 410 -10.29 12.47 -20.26
CA THR A 410 -11.69 12.08 -20.18
C THR A 410 -12.32 12.17 -21.57
N PRO A 411 -13.48 11.56 -21.81
CA PRO A 411 -14.18 11.68 -23.08
C PRO A 411 -14.61 13.12 -23.46
N THR A 412 -14.68 14.01 -22.48
CA THR A 412 -15.35 15.33 -22.63
C THR A 412 -14.46 16.54 -22.39
N THR A 413 -13.29 16.37 -21.76
CA THR A 413 -12.37 17.47 -21.41
C THR A 413 -11.02 17.32 -22.11
N PRO A 414 -10.25 18.40 -22.27
CA PRO A 414 -8.89 18.31 -22.80
C PRO A 414 -8.00 17.43 -21.90
N THR A 415 -7.08 16.70 -22.51
CA THR A 415 -6.04 15.94 -21.83
C THR A 415 -5.14 16.88 -21.02
N VAL A 416 -4.88 16.50 -19.77
CA VAL A 416 -3.91 17.14 -18.88
C VAL A 416 -2.63 16.33 -18.95
N SER A 417 -1.50 16.95 -19.29
CA SER A 417 -0.19 16.28 -19.37
C SER A 417 0.82 17.02 -18.53
N ASN A 418 1.69 16.29 -17.87
CA ASN A 418 2.80 16.85 -17.07
C ASN A 418 3.98 15.87 -17.02
N ASP A 419 5.09 16.33 -16.49
CA ASP A 419 6.29 15.52 -16.22
C ASP A 419 6.90 15.87 -14.86
N ALA A 420 7.65 14.93 -14.30
CA ALA A 420 8.38 15.12 -13.05
C ALA A 420 9.73 14.40 -13.09
N THR A 421 10.70 14.97 -12.41
CA THR A 421 12.01 14.32 -12.20
C THR A 421 12.27 14.23 -10.71
N SER A 422 12.57 13.02 -10.22
CA SER A 422 12.88 12.77 -8.82
C SER A 422 14.29 12.24 -8.69
N SER A 423 15.09 12.89 -7.85
CA SER A 423 16.47 12.52 -7.54
C SER A 423 16.58 12.01 -6.12
N ARG A 424 17.55 11.14 -5.85
CA ARG A 424 17.89 10.70 -4.50
C ARG A 424 19.40 10.58 -4.32
N LEU A 425 19.86 10.73 -3.08
CA LEU A 425 21.23 10.48 -2.68
C LEU A 425 21.24 9.88 -1.28
N GLY A 426 21.76 8.69 -1.15
CA GLY A 426 22.01 8.02 0.13
C GLY A 426 23.50 7.88 0.39
N LEU A 427 23.94 8.07 1.62
CA LEU A 427 25.31 7.86 2.09
C LEU A 427 25.29 7.16 3.44
N THR A 428 25.93 6.00 3.54
CA THR A 428 26.19 5.33 4.82
C THR A 428 27.68 5.27 5.08
N TYR A 429 28.12 5.63 6.29
CA TYR A 429 29.45 5.37 6.80
C TYR A 429 29.37 4.37 7.95
N ALA A 430 29.98 3.21 7.77
CA ALA A 430 30.06 2.12 8.74
C ALA A 430 31.52 1.96 9.19
N PRO A 431 31.97 2.64 10.26
CA PRO A 431 33.33 2.49 10.80
C PRO A 431 33.60 1.10 11.35
N THR A 432 32.56 0.38 11.75
CA THR A 432 32.58 -1.00 12.25
C THR A 432 31.36 -1.75 11.76
N ASP A 433 31.34 -3.06 11.84
CA ASP A 433 30.17 -3.89 11.50
C ASP A 433 29.01 -3.74 12.51
N THR A 434 29.26 -3.11 13.66
CA THR A 434 28.29 -2.92 14.73
C THR A 434 27.67 -1.53 14.80
N PHE A 435 28.20 -0.57 14.03
CA PHE A 435 27.74 0.81 14.06
C PHE A 435 27.84 1.47 12.70
N ASN A 436 26.79 2.16 12.31
CA ASN A 436 26.82 3.06 11.17
C ASN A 436 26.02 4.33 11.38
N VAL A 437 26.32 5.32 10.57
CA VAL A 437 25.58 6.58 10.42
C VAL A 437 25.20 6.72 8.96
N PHE A 438 23.97 7.12 8.69
CA PHE A 438 23.51 7.40 7.34
C PHE A 438 22.91 8.80 7.20
N VAL A 439 22.98 9.31 5.99
CA VAL A 439 22.29 10.51 5.54
C VAL A 439 21.62 10.19 4.23
N SER A 440 20.37 10.57 4.07
CA SER A 440 19.68 10.51 2.80
C SER A 440 19.01 11.83 2.47
N TRP A 441 18.97 12.12 1.18
CA TRP A 441 18.23 13.20 0.57
C TRP A 441 17.45 12.65 -0.61
N GLY A 442 16.23 13.10 -0.80
CA GLY A 442 15.44 12.67 -1.94
C GLY A 442 14.28 13.60 -2.23
N GLU A 443 13.99 13.71 -3.53
CA GLU A 443 12.81 14.35 -4.08
C GLU A 443 11.74 13.31 -4.36
N ALA A 444 10.47 13.69 -4.20
CA ALA A 444 9.35 12.88 -4.62
C ALA A 444 8.22 13.79 -5.15
N PHE A 445 7.32 13.19 -5.91
CA PHE A 445 6.16 13.88 -6.44
C PHE A 445 4.90 13.02 -6.38
N ARG A 446 3.74 13.67 -6.47
CA ARG A 446 2.45 13.04 -6.66
C ARG A 446 1.69 13.76 -7.78
N ALA A 447 1.35 13.02 -8.83
CA ALA A 447 0.45 13.51 -9.86
C ALA A 447 -0.96 13.69 -9.27
N PRO A 448 -1.72 14.72 -9.69
CA PRO A 448 -3.12 14.82 -9.35
C PRO A 448 -3.89 13.57 -9.80
N SER A 449 -4.75 13.04 -8.93
CA SER A 449 -5.59 11.89 -9.25
C SER A 449 -6.72 12.25 -10.24
N ILE A 450 -7.30 11.23 -10.87
CA ILE A 450 -8.48 11.38 -11.73
C ILE A 450 -9.59 12.16 -11.03
N ASN A 451 -9.86 11.84 -9.76
CA ASN A 451 -10.90 12.49 -8.99
C ASN A 451 -10.57 13.96 -8.68
N GLU A 452 -9.33 14.28 -8.33
CA GLU A 452 -8.92 15.66 -8.06
C GLU A 452 -9.05 16.55 -9.29
N LEU A 453 -8.76 16.00 -10.49
CA LEU A 453 -8.84 16.74 -11.76
C LEU A 453 -10.28 16.91 -12.26
N TYR A 454 -11.11 15.86 -12.16
CA TYR A 454 -12.33 15.77 -12.95
C TYR A 454 -13.62 15.48 -12.17
N ILE A 455 -13.54 15.38 -10.83
CA ILE A 455 -14.72 15.18 -10.00
C ILE A 455 -15.76 16.29 -10.26
N ASP A 456 -17.02 15.93 -10.45
CA ASP A 456 -18.13 16.84 -10.70
C ASP A 456 -19.41 16.36 -10.00
N GLY A 457 -20.54 17.04 -10.29
CA GLY A 457 -21.84 16.72 -9.69
C GLY A 457 -22.00 17.18 -8.25
N THR A 458 -23.03 16.69 -7.58
CA THR A 458 -23.37 17.13 -6.22
C THR A 458 -22.48 16.46 -5.19
N HIS A 459 -21.78 17.28 -4.38
CA HIS A 459 -21.02 16.81 -3.22
C HIS A 459 -21.97 16.43 -2.08
N PHE A 460 -22.80 17.37 -1.63
CA PHE A 460 -23.83 17.14 -0.62
C PHE A 460 -25.01 18.11 -0.79
N SER A 461 -26.15 17.75 -0.19
CA SER A 461 -27.33 18.60 -0.20
C SER A 461 -27.74 18.99 1.23
N LEU A 462 -28.12 20.25 1.40
CA LEU A 462 -28.62 20.80 2.66
C LEU A 462 -30.08 21.23 2.53
N PRO A 463 -30.90 21.16 3.60
CA PRO A 463 -32.22 21.78 3.58
C PRO A 463 -32.09 23.28 3.25
N HIS A 464 -32.94 23.77 2.39
CA HIS A 464 -32.93 25.18 2.01
C HIS A 464 -33.03 26.08 3.25
N ILE A 465 -32.15 27.09 3.33
CA ILE A 465 -31.98 27.93 4.53
C ILE A 465 -33.29 28.58 5.03
N ILE A 466 -34.16 29.01 4.12
CA ILE A 466 -35.40 29.70 4.46
C ILE A 466 -36.60 28.76 4.38
N LEU A 467 -36.68 27.92 3.34
CA LEU A 467 -37.86 27.08 3.11
C LEU A 467 -37.82 25.78 3.89
N GLY A 468 -36.60 25.33 4.29
CA GLY A 468 -36.41 24.04 4.95
C GLY A 468 -36.78 22.84 4.06
N ALA A 469 -36.83 21.66 4.65
CA ALA A 469 -37.29 20.45 3.95
C ALA A 469 -38.77 20.60 3.55
N PRO A 470 -39.23 20.11 2.37
CA PRO A 470 -38.52 19.20 1.49
C PRO A 470 -37.62 19.87 0.42
N TYR A 471 -37.35 21.13 0.55
CA TYR A 471 -36.51 21.85 -0.41
C TYR A 471 -35.04 21.73 0.00
N PHE A 472 -34.20 21.31 -0.93
CA PHE A 472 -32.77 21.16 -0.73
C PHE A 472 -31.99 22.03 -1.69
N ILE A 473 -30.79 22.41 -1.31
CA ILE A 473 -29.81 23.13 -2.12
C ILE A 473 -28.50 22.31 -2.11
N SER A 474 -27.86 22.25 -3.24
CA SER A 474 -26.61 21.48 -3.39
C SER A 474 -25.38 22.35 -3.20
N ASN A 475 -24.33 21.74 -2.66
CA ASN A 475 -22.94 22.12 -2.84
C ASN A 475 -22.38 21.18 -3.90
N ASP A 476 -21.88 21.73 -4.98
CA ASP A 476 -21.48 20.93 -6.14
C ASP A 476 -19.96 20.90 -6.29
N PHE A 477 -19.44 19.76 -6.72
CA PHE A 477 -18.05 19.62 -7.12
C PHE A 477 -17.76 20.43 -8.39
N ILE A 478 -16.57 20.98 -8.46
CA ILE A 478 -16.05 21.69 -9.64
C ILE A 478 -14.71 21.04 -10.00
N ALA A 479 -14.62 20.48 -11.19
CA ALA A 479 -13.37 19.95 -11.75
C ALA A 479 -12.27 21.03 -11.79
N ASN A 480 -11.02 20.61 -11.62
CA ASN A 480 -9.84 21.49 -11.72
C ASN A 480 -8.72 20.84 -12.53
N PRO A 481 -8.76 20.94 -13.87
CA PRO A 481 -7.71 20.40 -14.72
C PRO A 481 -6.39 21.20 -14.69
N ASP A 482 -6.34 22.32 -13.99
CA ASP A 482 -5.14 23.17 -13.86
C ASP A 482 -4.29 22.83 -12.63
N LEU A 483 -4.58 21.71 -11.93
CA LEU A 483 -3.80 21.27 -10.79
C LEU A 483 -2.35 20.93 -11.19
N LEU A 484 -1.42 21.41 -10.37
CA LEU A 484 -0.01 21.06 -10.46
C LEU A 484 0.27 19.81 -9.59
N PRO A 485 1.26 19.00 -9.96
CA PRO A 485 1.75 17.92 -9.09
C PRO A 485 2.19 18.46 -7.72
N GLU A 486 1.98 17.65 -6.69
CA GLU A 486 2.65 17.89 -5.40
C GLU A 486 4.12 17.50 -5.54
N GLU A 487 5.00 18.28 -4.92
CA GLU A 487 6.43 18.03 -4.90
C GLU A 487 6.92 18.02 -3.45
N THR A 488 7.82 17.09 -3.13
CA THR A 488 8.42 17.01 -1.80
C THR A 488 9.93 16.83 -1.88
N GLU A 489 10.63 17.44 -0.92
CA GLU A 489 12.06 17.25 -0.69
C GLU A 489 12.27 16.81 0.76
N THR A 490 12.98 15.70 0.98
CA THR A 490 13.23 15.18 2.31
C THR A 490 14.71 15.00 2.57
N VAL A 491 15.16 15.43 3.75
CA VAL A 491 16.47 15.11 4.31
C VAL A 491 16.28 14.24 5.54
N GLU A 492 17.04 13.15 5.64
CA GLU A 492 17.01 12.24 6.78
C GLU A 492 18.45 11.94 7.25
N ILE A 493 18.65 11.90 8.57
CA ILE A 493 19.91 11.50 9.21
C ILE A 493 19.58 10.44 10.25
N GLY A 494 20.33 9.34 10.23
CA GLY A 494 20.11 8.25 11.17
C GLY A 494 21.35 7.49 11.58
N VAL A 495 21.16 6.63 12.56
CA VAL A 495 22.19 5.74 13.12
C VAL A 495 21.65 4.34 13.24
N SER A 496 22.52 3.34 13.08
CA SER A 496 22.20 1.93 13.30
C SER A 496 23.24 1.29 14.20
N LEU A 497 22.79 0.43 15.12
CA LEU A 497 23.61 -0.36 16.03
C LEU A 497 23.20 -1.82 15.95
N ASN A 498 24.15 -2.71 15.72
CA ASN A 498 23.98 -4.16 15.88
C ASN A 498 24.75 -4.59 17.12
N LEU A 499 24.04 -5.09 18.12
CA LEU A 499 24.59 -5.47 19.44
C LEU A 499 24.42 -6.96 19.72
N ALA A 500 24.01 -7.78 18.76
CA ALA A 500 23.74 -9.21 18.91
C ALA A 500 24.94 -9.95 19.54
N ASP A 501 26.11 -9.84 18.95
CA ASP A 501 27.35 -10.46 19.41
C ASP A 501 27.79 -9.99 20.81
N GLN A 502 27.57 -8.69 21.13
CA GLN A 502 27.97 -8.12 22.43
C GLN A 502 27.12 -8.61 23.58
N VAL A 503 25.86 -8.96 23.31
CA VAL A 503 24.90 -9.42 24.32
C VAL A 503 24.79 -10.94 24.31
N GLY A 504 25.13 -11.59 23.19
CA GLY A 504 25.07 -13.05 23.03
C GLY A 504 23.66 -13.53 22.73
N VAL A 505 22.92 -12.80 21.88
CA VAL A 505 21.59 -13.13 21.35
C VAL A 505 21.68 -13.24 19.83
N ASP A 506 20.69 -13.85 19.19
CA ASP A 506 20.71 -14.06 17.74
C ASP A 506 20.53 -12.75 16.97
N ARG A 507 19.72 -11.85 17.52
CA ARG A 507 19.48 -10.52 16.94
C ARG A 507 19.28 -9.46 18.02
N LEU A 508 20.01 -8.34 17.92
CA LEU A 508 19.72 -7.10 18.63
C LEU A 508 20.17 -5.91 17.78
N ASP A 509 19.28 -5.38 17.01
CA ASP A 509 19.53 -4.20 16.18
C ASP A 509 18.68 -3.02 16.64
N LEU A 510 19.30 -1.85 16.66
CA LEU A 510 18.68 -0.58 17.01
C LEU A 510 18.90 0.38 15.84
N ARG A 511 17.84 0.99 15.34
CA ARG A 511 17.94 2.05 14.31
C ARG A 511 17.13 3.26 14.76
N ALA A 512 17.67 4.45 14.54
CA ALA A 512 16.98 5.70 14.82
C ALA A 512 17.30 6.75 13.77
N SER A 513 16.31 7.57 13.41
CA SER A 513 16.50 8.68 12.48
C SER A 513 15.67 9.89 12.86
N VAL A 514 16.08 11.04 12.31
CA VAL A 514 15.31 12.27 12.26
C VAL A 514 15.20 12.71 10.82
N TYR A 515 14.04 13.24 10.43
CA TYR A 515 13.80 13.70 9.08
C TYR A 515 13.03 15.01 9.05
N GLU A 516 13.21 15.74 7.97
CA GLU A 516 12.47 16.95 7.61
C GLU A 516 12.07 16.86 6.15
N THR A 517 10.79 17.09 5.86
CA THR A 517 10.21 17.11 4.52
C THR A 517 9.59 18.48 4.27
N GLN A 518 9.99 19.12 3.18
CA GLN A 518 9.33 20.28 2.62
C GLN A 518 8.41 19.81 1.51
N ALA A 519 7.16 20.30 1.50
CA ALA A 519 6.15 19.95 0.52
C ALA A 519 5.58 21.20 -0.11
N ASP A 520 5.50 21.24 -1.43
CA ASP A 520 4.95 22.32 -2.22
C ASP A 520 3.78 21.83 -3.08
N ASN A 521 2.91 22.77 -3.47
CA ASN A 521 1.73 22.51 -4.31
C ASN A 521 0.77 21.45 -3.73
N LEU A 522 0.71 21.26 -2.42
CA LEU A 522 -0.20 20.31 -1.80
C LEU A 522 -1.62 20.48 -2.32
N ILE A 523 -2.26 19.37 -2.69
CA ILE A 523 -3.63 19.36 -3.20
C ILE A 523 -4.58 19.08 -2.03
N ASP A 524 -5.54 19.98 -1.80
CA ASP A 524 -6.55 19.84 -0.77
C ASP A 524 -7.94 20.09 -1.35
N LEU A 525 -8.94 19.42 -0.77
CA LEU A 525 -10.35 19.56 -1.15
C LEU A 525 -10.99 20.74 -0.42
N PHE A 526 -11.08 21.87 -1.10
CA PHE A 526 -11.64 23.09 -0.53
C PHE A 526 -13.15 23.15 -0.67
N VAL A 527 -13.87 23.18 0.46
CA VAL A 527 -15.33 23.34 0.52
C VAL A 527 -15.67 24.79 0.77
N ASP A 528 -16.27 25.45 -0.23
CA ASP A 528 -16.77 26.82 -0.14
C ASP A 528 -18.28 26.81 0.15
N PHE A 529 -18.68 27.45 1.25
CA PHE A 529 -20.07 27.64 1.65
C PHE A 529 -20.61 29.01 1.22
N ALA A 530 -20.16 29.56 0.11
CA ALA A 530 -20.68 30.82 -0.46
C ALA A 530 -22.07 30.61 -1.01
N PHE A 531 -23.09 30.75 -0.14
CA PHE A 531 -24.49 30.66 -0.53
C PHE A 531 -24.86 31.73 -1.54
N ASP A 532 -25.57 31.34 -2.60
CA ASP A 532 -26.07 32.28 -3.58
C ASP A 532 -27.07 33.26 -2.91
N PRO A 533 -26.99 34.58 -3.17
CA PRO A 533 -27.93 35.57 -2.59
C PRO A 533 -29.41 35.28 -2.85
N THR A 534 -29.75 34.55 -3.92
CA THR A 534 -31.13 34.16 -4.22
C THR A 534 -31.69 33.15 -3.24
N CYS A 535 -30.84 32.48 -2.44
CA CYS A 535 -31.29 31.66 -1.33
C CYS A 535 -32.03 32.45 -0.24
N PHE A 536 -31.83 33.76 -0.15
CA PHE A 536 -32.35 34.62 0.89
C PHE A 536 -33.52 35.54 0.42
N ALA A 537 -33.81 35.54 -0.87
CA ALA A 537 -34.85 36.41 -1.46
C ALA A 537 -35.65 35.72 -2.58
N PRO A 538 -36.93 36.02 -2.76
CA PRO A 538 -37.70 35.48 -3.87
C PRO A 538 -37.07 35.80 -5.25
N PRO A 539 -37.14 34.88 -6.22
CA PRO A 539 -37.86 33.59 -6.19
C PRO A 539 -37.01 32.43 -5.66
N PHE A 540 -36.71 32.27 -4.45
CA PHE A 540 -35.90 31.31 -3.68
C PHE A 540 -35.39 30.01 -4.37
N PHE A 541 -35.80 29.71 -5.58
CA PHE A 541 -35.56 28.43 -6.25
C PHE A 541 -34.50 28.48 -7.37
N THR A 542 -34.08 29.67 -7.83
CA THR A 542 -33.14 29.77 -8.94
C THR A 542 -32.40 31.08 -8.92
N PRO A 543 -31.06 31.03 -9.01
CA PRO A 543 -30.16 29.91 -8.81
C PRO A 543 -29.73 29.82 -7.34
N CYS A 544 -30.38 29.07 -6.47
CA CYS A 544 -29.97 28.90 -5.07
C CYS A 544 -28.96 27.75 -4.96
N SER A 545 -27.73 28.03 -4.52
CA SER A 545 -26.64 27.08 -4.30
C SER A 545 -26.07 27.18 -2.88
N ALA A 546 -25.62 26.10 -2.31
CA ALA A 546 -24.87 26.04 -1.05
C ALA A 546 -23.34 26.21 -1.22
N GLY A 547 -22.91 26.72 -2.37
CA GLY A 547 -21.52 26.90 -2.70
C GLY A 547 -20.96 25.76 -3.55
N SER A 548 -19.64 25.55 -3.49
CA SER A 548 -18.94 24.56 -4.31
C SER A 548 -17.80 23.90 -3.56
N THR A 549 -17.38 22.75 -4.07
CA THR A 549 -16.21 22.01 -3.58
C THR A 549 -15.24 21.80 -4.74
N GLN A 550 -13.95 22.06 -4.53
CA GLN A 550 -12.95 21.96 -5.58
C GLN A 550 -11.59 21.59 -5.00
N SER A 551 -10.89 20.65 -5.64
CA SER A 551 -9.49 20.37 -5.34
C SER A 551 -8.61 21.55 -5.81
N ARG A 552 -7.68 21.99 -4.95
CA ARG A 552 -6.80 23.14 -5.22
C ARG A 552 -5.41 22.90 -4.67
N ASN A 553 -4.40 23.44 -5.36
CA ASN A 553 -3.07 23.55 -4.76
C ASN A 553 -3.12 24.65 -3.68
N VAL A 554 -2.88 24.26 -2.42
CA VAL A 554 -3.08 25.14 -1.25
C VAL A 554 -1.79 25.73 -0.66
N GLY A 555 -0.64 25.50 -1.30
CA GLY A 555 0.63 26.07 -0.90
C GLY A 555 1.63 25.03 -0.40
N SER A 556 2.45 25.40 0.60
CA SER A 556 3.54 24.56 1.10
C SER A 556 3.34 24.16 2.56
N ALA A 557 3.94 23.04 2.95
CA ALA A 557 3.99 22.56 4.32
C ALA A 557 5.39 22.03 4.66
N GLU A 558 5.70 22.00 5.95
CA GLU A 558 6.89 21.40 6.51
C GLU A 558 6.45 20.26 7.46
N LEU A 559 6.97 19.06 7.23
CA LEU A 559 6.77 17.90 8.08
C LEU A 559 8.11 17.50 8.67
N SER A 560 8.16 17.24 9.96
CA SER A 560 9.37 16.72 10.61
C SER A 560 9.02 15.64 11.61
N GLY A 561 9.93 14.69 11.79
CA GLY A 561 9.72 13.60 12.69
C GLY A 561 11.01 12.91 13.11
N TYR A 562 10.85 12.00 14.05
CA TYR A 562 11.88 11.05 14.45
C TYR A 562 11.29 9.65 14.52
N GLU A 563 12.11 8.67 14.22
CA GLU A 563 11.76 7.26 14.28
C GLU A 563 12.81 6.49 15.06
N ALA A 564 12.38 5.46 15.77
CA ALA A 564 13.28 4.50 16.39
C ALA A 564 12.65 3.10 16.31
N GLN A 565 13.48 2.12 15.99
CA GLN A 565 13.08 0.72 15.97
C GLN A 565 14.12 -0.15 16.66
N ILE A 566 13.66 -1.24 17.24
CA ILE A 566 14.47 -2.28 17.84
C ILE A 566 14.04 -3.63 17.31
N GLY A 567 14.98 -4.39 16.77
CA GLY A 567 14.81 -5.79 16.43
C GLY A 567 15.48 -6.65 17.50
N PHE A 568 14.78 -7.68 17.98
CA PHE A 568 15.31 -8.63 18.96
C PHE A 568 14.84 -10.04 18.62
N ALA A 569 15.77 -10.99 18.62
CA ALA A 569 15.49 -12.42 18.58
C ALA A 569 16.45 -13.17 19.49
N GLU A 570 15.96 -14.22 20.17
CA GLU A 570 16.70 -15.17 20.96
C GLU A 570 16.07 -16.54 20.72
N GLY A 571 16.78 -17.47 20.11
CA GLY A 571 16.33 -18.81 19.76
C GLY A 571 16.54 -19.85 20.84
#